data_111fc4d8b4e5aac0518aafa5621a419f
#
_entry.id   111fc4d8b4e5aac0518aafa5621a419f
#
_cell.length_a   1.000
_cell.length_b   1.000
_cell.length_c   1.000
_cell.angle_alpha   90.00
_cell.angle_beta   90.00
_cell.angle_gamma   90.00
#
_symmetry.space_group_name_H-M   'P 1'
#
loop_
_entity.id
_entity.type
_entity.pdbx_description
1 polymer ?
#
loop_
_entity_poly.entity_id
_entity_poly.type
_entity_poly.pdbx_seq_one_letter_code
_entity_poly.pdbx_strand_id
1 'polypeptide(L)'
;MVNPGHSGQPPHTPSSRCILNLTMKRILTAAVLIPLVLVLVFLGPKWLFSLVVAGVSALAAWEYLGLTERSGIRPPRIGVLVALALLFAGNFEYPDQTGVLFGLVCLGLLVYCTFSSSVDQVMPNSAVCVFCLFYLGLTLVSLPLLHELTNGPSLVAFLLVVIWGGDISALYVGRAWGRHKLAPSISPQKTWEGSLGSVAGSLLAGGALLALADWLAQWDSAKLSYPEDIWYWLWLAVGLNIAAQVGDLVESALKRSVGVKDSGDLLPGHGGVLDRIDALLLAAPVLWYAQVIHQRF
;
A
#
# COMPACT_ATOMS: atom_id res chain seq x y z
N MET A 1 -52.06 18.52 21.52
CA MET A 1 -52.02 18.41 20.05
C MET A 1 -50.70 17.72 19.69
N VAL A 2 -50.78 16.44 19.36
CA VAL A 2 -49.64 15.57 19.00
C VAL A 2 -49.46 15.68 17.50
N ASN A 3 -48.28 16.04 17.04
CA ASN A 3 -47.93 16.13 15.61
C ASN A 3 -47.40 14.75 15.14
N PRO A 4 -48.10 14.01 14.27
CA PRO A 4 -47.61 12.78 13.67
C PRO A 4 -47.07 13.08 12.27
N GLY A 5 -45.79 12.94 12.04
CA GLY A 5 -45.27 13.09 10.67
C GLY A 5 -43.77 13.01 10.53
N HIS A 6 -43.15 11.92 10.93
CA HIS A 6 -41.87 11.49 10.31
C HIS A 6 -42.12 10.20 9.55
N SER A 7 -42.49 10.34 8.27
CA SER A 7 -42.50 9.27 7.30
C SER A 7 -41.05 8.82 7.02
N GLY A 8 -40.69 7.70 7.63
CA GLY A 8 -39.42 7.02 7.30
C GLY A 8 -39.44 6.61 5.83
N GLN A 9 -38.69 7.32 5.00
CA GLN A 9 -38.36 6.82 3.68
C GLN A 9 -37.46 5.57 3.84
N PRO A 10 -37.78 4.45 3.18
CA PRO A 10 -36.91 3.28 3.18
C PRO A 10 -35.57 3.66 2.55
N PRO A 11 -34.44 3.04 3.00
CA PRO A 11 -33.12 3.31 2.43
C PRO A 11 -33.16 3.00 0.94
N HIS A 12 -32.83 4.00 0.11
CA HIS A 12 -32.73 3.83 -1.35
C HIS A 12 -31.68 2.76 -1.67
N THR A 13 -32.16 1.55 -2.01
CA THR A 13 -31.30 0.53 -2.60
C THR A 13 -30.81 1.05 -3.95
N PRO A 14 -29.47 1.16 -4.17
CA PRO A 14 -28.96 1.64 -5.44
C PRO A 14 -29.45 0.72 -6.57
N SER A 15 -29.95 1.33 -7.67
CA SER A 15 -30.46 0.59 -8.80
C SER A 15 -29.39 -0.36 -9.36
N SER A 16 -29.81 -1.53 -9.84
CA SER A 16 -28.92 -2.54 -10.44
C SER A 16 -28.01 -1.98 -11.54
N ARG A 17 -28.45 -0.95 -12.27
CA ARG A 17 -27.63 -0.21 -13.24
C ARG A 17 -26.50 0.61 -12.60
N CYS A 18 -26.71 1.17 -11.42
CA CYS A 18 -25.67 1.92 -10.69
C CYS A 18 -24.57 0.97 -10.19
N ILE A 19 -24.94 -0.20 -9.66
CA ILE A 19 -24.01 -1.23 -9.21
C ILE A 19 -23.21 -1.79 -10.39
N LEU A 20 -23.84 -2.05 -11.52
CA LEU A 20 -23.18 -2.54 -12.74
C LEU A 20 -22.17 -1.53 -13.28
N ASN A 21 -22.53 -0.24 -13.33
CA ASN A 21 -21.63 0.83 -13.77
C ASN A 21 -20.42 1.02 -12.86
N LEU A 22 -20.58 0.86 -11.54
CA LEU A 22 -19.46 0.93 -10.59
C LEU A 22 -18.51 -0.26 -10.76
N THR A 23 -19.05 -1.46 -10.94
CA THR A 23 -18.24 -2.67 -11.17
C THR A 23 -17.48 -2.59 -12.49
N MET A 24 -18.13 -2.16 -13.58
CA MET A 24 -17.50 -1.95 -14.89
C MET A 24 -16.35 -0.94 -14.81
N LYS A 25 -16.54 0.20 -14.14
CA LYS A 25 -15.47 1.20 -13.95
C LYS A 25 -14.27 0.59 -13.20
N ARG A 26 -14.50 -0.20 -12.15
CA ARG A 26 -13.43 -0.86 -11.39
C ARG A 26 -12.63 -1.84 -12.25
N ILE A 27 -13.31 -2.70 -13.00
CA ILE A 27 -12.65 -3.66 -13.90
C ILE A 27 -11.84 -2.92 -14.96
N LEU A 28 -12.39 -1.87 -15.57
CA LEU A 28 -11.70 -1.10 -16.61
C LEU A 28 -10.44 -0.40 -16.06
N THR A 29 -10.53 0.21 -14.87
CA THR A 29 -9.38 0.86 -14.24
C THR A 29 -8.29 -0.17 -13.91
N ALA A 30 -8.64 -1.33 -13.37
CA ALA A 30 -7.67 -2.39 -13.09
C ALA A 30 -7.03 -2.92 -14.39
N ALA A 31 -7.82 -3.13 -15.45
CA ALA A 31 -7.35 -3.60 -16.75
C ALA A 31 -6.36 -2.64 -17.43
N VAL A 32 -6.43 -1.34 -17.12
CA VAL A 32 -5.48 -0.34 -17.63
C VAL A 32 -4.28 -0.19 -16.68
N LEU A 33 -4.54 -0.12 -15.37
CA LEU A 33 -3.50 0.19 -14.38
C LEU A 33 -2.50 -0.96 -14.23
N ILE A 34 -2.96 -2.22 -14.21
CA ILE A 34 -2.08 -3.38 -14.07
C ILE A 34 -1.03 -3.46 -15.18
N PRO A 35 -1.40 -3.43 -16.50
CA PRO A 35 -0.40 -3.39 -17.55
C PRO A 35 0.53 -2.18 -17.49
N LEU A 36 0.01 -1.00 -17.14
CA LEU A 36 0.82 0.21 -17.01
C LEU A 36 1.88 0.07 -15.92
N VAL A 37 1.52 -0.47 -14.76
CA VAL A 37 2.45 -0.74 -13.66
C VAL A 37 3.49 -1.79 -14.08
N LEU A 38 3.10 -2.86 -14.75
CA LEU A 38 4.04 -3.87 -15.25
C LEU A 38 5.00 -3.31 -16.31
N VAL A 39 4.51 -2.48 -17.23
CA VAL A 39 5.36 -1.77 -18.20
C VAL A 39 6.37 -0.88 -17.48
N LEU A 40 5.93 -0.13 -16.46
CA LEU A 40 6.81 0.72 -15.67
C LEU A 40 7.87 -0.11 -14.93
N VAL A 41 7.50 -1.24 -14.33
CA VAL A 41 8.40 -2.13 -13.58
C VAL A 41 9.46 -2.76 -14.49
N PHE A 42 9.07 -3.27 -15.68
CA PHE A 42 9.99 -4.03 -16.53
C PHE A 42 10.71 -3.20 -17.60
N LEU A 43 10.09 -2.11 -18.05
CA LEU A 43 10.61 -1.30 -19.17
C LEU A 43 10.91 0.16 -18.77
N GLY A 44 10.42 0.60 -17.62
CA GLY A 44 10.65 1.96 -17.13
C GLY A 44 12.10 2.16 -16.67
N PRO A 45 12.72 3.31 -16.96
CA PRO A 45 14.02 3.63 -16.39
C PRO A 45 13.88 3.83 -14.86
N LYS A 46 14.94 3.52 -14.10
CA LYS A 46 14.94 3.57 -12.62
C LYS A 46 14.46 4.91 -12.05
N TRP A 47 14.88 6.03 -12.67
CA TRP A 47 14.46 7.36 -12.25
C TRP A 47 12.95 7.58 -12.38
N LEU A 48 12.33 7.05 -13.45
CA LEU A 48 10.88 7.17 -13.67
C LEU A 48 10.10 6.33 -12.65
N PHE A 49 10.57 5.11 -12.37
CA PHE A 49 9.98 4.26 -11.34
C PHE A 49 10.02 4.94 -9.96
N SER A 50 11.20 5.46 -9.55
CA SER A 50 11.37 6.21 -8.30
C SER A 50 10.47 7.46 -8.25
N LEU A 51 10.37 8.22 -9.35
CA LEU A 51 9.53 9.40 -9.44
C LEU A 51 8.03 9.06 -9.31
N VAL A 52 7.58 7.99 -9.95
CA VAL A 52 6.17 7.54 -9.84
C VAL A 52 5.86 7.10 -8.41
N VAL A 53 6.74 6.33 -7.78
CA VAL A 53 6.55 5.90 -6.38
C VAL A 53 6.56 7.11 -5.44
N ALA A 54 7.45 8.08 -5.65
CA ALA A 54 7.46 9.35 -4.89
C ALA A 54 6.15 10.14 -5.06
N GLY A 55 5.61 10.20 -6.30
CA GLY A 55 4.33 10.83 -6.58
C GLY A 55 3.16 10.12 -5.86
N VAL A 56 3.13 8.78 -5.89
CA VAL A 56 2.14 7.98 -5.16
C VAL A 56 2.26 8.21 -3.66
N SER A 57 3.49 8.25 -3.11
CA SER A 57 3.75 8.55 -1.70
C SER A 57 3.24 9.94 -1.32
N ALA A 58 3.49 10.95 -2.16
CA ALA A 58 3.04 12.33 -1.93
C ALA A 58 1.49 12.45 -1.95
N LEU A 59 0.81 11.77 -2.88
CA LEU A 59 -0.65 11.73 -2.94
C LEU A 59 -1.24 11.03 -1.71
N ALA A 60 -0.70 9.87 -1.32
CA ALA A 60 -1.11 9.15 -0.14
C ALA A 60 -0.87 9.97 1.15
N ALA A 61 0.26 10.69 1.22
CA ALA A 61 0.55 11.61 2.33
C ALA A 61 -0.46 12.76 2.39
N TRP A 62 -0.85 13.31 1.26
CA TRP A 62 -1.89 14.34 1.19
C TRP A 62 -3.21 13.85 1.78
N GLU A 63 -3.63 12.63 1.44
CA GLU A 63 -4.83 12.00 1.99
C GLU A 63 -4.71 11.71 3.49
N TYR A 64 -3.58 11.11 3.91
CA TYR A 64 -3.30 10.84 5.31
C TYR A 64 -3.36 12.12 6.17
N LEU A 65 -2.73 13.21 5.73
CA LEU A 65 -2.77 14.49 6.42
C LEU A 65 -4.19 15.07 6.46
N GLY A 66 -5.00 14.84 5.42
CA GLY A 66 -6.43 15.15 5.40
C GLY A 66 -7.24 14.38 6.43
N LEU A 67 -6.88 13.12 6.72
CA LEU A 67 -7.49 12.33 7.79
C LEU A 67 -7.17 12.93 9.16
N THR A 68 -5.91 13.35 9.39
CA THR A 68 -5.49 13.91 10.68
C THR A 68 -6.14 15.26 10.99
N GLU A 69 -6.43 16.07 9.96
CA GLU A 69 -7.18 17.32 10.13
C GLU A 69 -8.59 17.12 10.67
N ARG A 70 -9.21 15.98 10.39
CA ARG A 70 -10.52 15.63 10.98
C ARG A 70 -10.47 15.37 12.49
N SER A 71 -9.28 15.06 13.02
CA SER A 71 -9.03 14.96 14.47
C SER A 71 -8.67 16.31 15.12
N GLY A 72 -8.71 17.42 14.35
CA GLY A 72 -8.36 18.75 14.85
C GLY A 72 -6.86 19.06 14.82
N ILE A 73 -6.02 18.15 14.34
CA ILE A 73 -4.58 18.35 14.13
C ILE A 73 -4.39 19.06 12.79
N ARG A 74 -3.56 20.09 12.73
CA ARG A 74 -3.30 20.88 11.52
C ARG A 74 -1.84 20.79 11.10
N PRO A 75 -1.39 19.66 10.56
CA PRO A 75 0.00 19.45 10.20
C PRO A 75 0.41 20.37 9.03
N PRO A 76 1.68 20.82 8.98
CA PRO A 76 2.20 21.62 7.88
C PRO A 76 2.41 20.75 6.63
N ARG A 77 1.37 20.59 5.80
CA ARG A 77 1.34 19.71 4.63
C ARG A 77 2.54 19.91 3.69
N ILE A 78 2.88 21.17 3.38
CA ILE A 78 3.99 21.48 2.47
C ILE A 78 5.31 20.97 3.04
N GLY A 79 5.56 21.13 4.35
CA GLY A 79 6.76 20.62 4.98
C GLY A 79 6.91 19.10 4.85
N VAL A 80 5.81 18.36 5.00
CA VAL A 80 5.80 16.89 4.82
C VAL A 80 6.07 16.50 3.36
N LEU A 81 5.45 17.19 2.39
CA LEU A 81 5.69 16.90 0.97
C LEU A 81 7.13 17.20 0.55
N VAL A 82 7.71 18.30 1.05
CA VAL A 82 9.14 18.61 0.84
C VAL A 82 10.03 17.55 1.49
N ALA A 83 9.71 17.12 2.70
CA ALA A 83 10.45 16.06 3.40
C ALA A 83 10.42 14.74 2.61
N LEU A 84 9.26 14.33 2.08
CA LEU A 84 9.14 13.17 1.19
C LEU A 84 9.97 13.34 -0.09
N ALA A 85 9.88 14.49 -0.74
CA ALA A 85 10.68 14.77 -1.95
C ALA A 85 12.18 14.68 -1.68
N LEU A 86 12.65 15.22 -0.56
CA LEU A 86 14.06 15.13 -0.14
C LEU A 86 14.47 13.69 0.17
N LEU A 87 13.61 12.92 0.82
CA LEU A 87 13.87 11.50 1.11
C LEU A 87 14.02 10.68 -0.18
N PHE A 88 13.08 10.82 -1.14
CA PHE A 88 13.14 10.09 -2.40
C PHE A 88 14.30 10.56 -3.31
N ALA A 89 14.55 11.86 -3.39
CA ALA A 89 15.68 12.39 -4.14
C ALA A 89 17.01 11.93 -3.54
N GLY A 90 17.17 12.05 -2.21
CA GLY A 90 18.35 11.59 -1.52
C GLY A 90 18.57 10.07 -1.63
N ASN A 91 17.48 9.28 -1.56
CA ASN A 91 17.58 7.84 -1.77
C ASN A 91 18.01 7.48 -3.21
N PHE A 92 17.57 8.23 -4.20
CA PHE A 92 17.98 8.00 -5.59
C PHE A 92 19.47 8.25 -5.81
N GLU A 93 20.03 9.30 -5.17
CA GLU A 93 21.45 9.64 -5.28
C GLU A 93 22.34 8.79 -4.35
N TYR A 94 21.82 8.43 -3.16
CA TYR A 94 22.59 7.76 -2.09
C TYR A 94 21.78 6.61 -1.47
N PRO A 95 21.50 5.52 -2.23
CA PRO A 95 20.63 4.43 -1.77
C PRO A 95 21.15 3.72 -0.51
N ASP A 96 22.47 3.61 -0.35
CA ASP A 96 23.08 2.99 0.83
C ASP A 96 22.95 3.83 2.11
N GLN A 97 22.59 5.10 1.99
CA GLN A 97 22.47 6.03 3.10
C GLN A 97 21.01 6.35 3.47
N THR A 98 20.05 5.61 2.96
CA THR A 98 18.61 5.85 3.16
C THR A 98 18.24 6.02 4.63
N GLY A 99 18.82 5.23 5.53
CA GLY A 99 18.57 5.33 6.99
C GLY A 99 19.07 6.65 7.59
N VAL A 100 20.25 7.14 7.17
CA VAL A 100 20.81 8.42 7.61
C VAL A 100 19.97 9.57 7.06
N LEU A 101 19.64 9.53 5.77
CA LEU A 101 18.80 10.53 5.11
C LEU A 101 17.42 10.61 5.79
N PHE A 102 16.79 9.48 6.07
CA PHE A 102 15.53 9.44 6.80
C PHE A 102 15.65 10.13 8.17
N GLY A 103 16.69 9.82 8.94
CA GLY A 103 16.94 10.45 10.24
C GLY A 103 17.12 11.98 10.13
N LEU A 104 17.92 12.45 9.16
CA LEU A 104 18.13 13.88 8.93
C LEU A 104 16.85 14.61 8.51
N VAL A 105 16.08 14.01 7.61
CA VAL A 105 14.80 14.58 7.15
C VAL A 105 13.77 14.61 8.29
N CYS A 106 13.71 13.56 9.13
CA CYS A 106 12.88 13.56 10.33
C CYS A 106 13.24 14.69 11.29
N LEU A 107 14.54 14.87 11.58
CA LEU A 107 15.01 15.96 12.45
C LEU A 107 14.67 17.33 11.86
N GLY A 108 14.92 17.54 10.56
CA GLY A 108 14.56 18.77 9.87
C GLY A 108 13.05 19.05 9.93
N LEU A 109 12.22 18.03 9.72
CA LEU A 109 10.78 18.15 9.81
C LEU A 109 10.30 18.47 11.23
N LEU A 110 10.92 17.89 12.25
CA LEU A 110 10.63 18.17 13.65
C LEU A 110 10.95 19.63 14.00
N VAL A 111 12.12 20.14 13.57
CA VAL A 111 12.47 21.56 13.71
C VAL A 111 11.46 22.44 12.97
N TYR A 112 11.11 22.09 11.73
CA TYR A 112 10.13 22.83 10.95
C TYR A 112 8.75 22.88 11.64
N CYS A 113 8.25 21.76 12.18
CA CYS A 113 7.00 21.71 12.93
C CYS A 113 7.05 22.62 14.18
N THR A 114 8.20 22.68 14.85
CA THR A 114 8.37 23.53 16.06
C THR A 114 8.18 25.00 15.75
N PHE A 115 8.68 25.49 14.61
CA PHE A 115 8.59 26.91 14.25
C PHE A 115 7.38 27.28 13.39
N SER A 116 6.71 26.29 12.78
CA SER A 116 5.54 26.51 11.92
C SER A 116 4.19 26.26 12.59
N SER A 117 4.19 25.68 13.81
CA SER A 117 2.96 25.35 14.54
C SER A 117 2.79 26.25 15.76
N SER A 118 1.54 26.45 16.20
CA SER A 118 1.28 27.00 17.53
C SER A 118 1.75 26.04 18.62
N VAL A 119 2.14 26.57 19.80
CA VAL A 119 2.77 25.78 20.88
C VAL A 119 1.95 24.55 21.29
N ASP A 120 0.63 24.68 21.33
CA ASP A 120 -0.32 23.60 21.63
C ASP A 120 -0.37 22.52 20.54
N GLN A 121 -0.01 22.85 19.29
CA GLN A 121 -0.03 21.96 18.14
C GLN A 121 1.35 21.37 17.79
N VAL A 122 2.44 21.81 18.40
CA VAL A 122 3.81 21.33 18.07
C VAL A 122 3.91 19.81 18.24
N MET A 123 3.51 19.28 19.40
CA MET A 123 3.62 17.86 19.69
C MET A 123 2.73 16.99 18.76
N PRO A 124 1.42 17.25 18.60
CA PRO A 124 0.59 16.46 17.71
C PRO A 124 1.00 16.60 16.24
N ASN A 125 1.36 17.80 15.76
CA ASN A 125 1.84 17.99 14.40
C ASN A 125 3.15 17.23 14.14
N SER A 126 4.12 17.31 15.05
CA SER A 126 5.40 16.58 14.93
C SER A 126 5.17 15.08 14.87
N ALA A 127 4.34 14.54 15.76
CA ALA A 127 4.01 13.10 15.80
C ALA A 127 3.37 12.64 14.48
N VAL A 128 2.36 13.36 13.98
CA VAL A 128 1.67 13.05 12.73
C VAL A 128 2.60 13.16 11.52
N CYS A 129 3.44 14.21 11.45
CA CYS A 129 4.36 14.42 10.33
C CYS A 129 5.46 13.35 10.28
N VAL A 130 6.07 13.02 11.43
CA VAL A 130 7.10 11.97 11.52
C VAL A 130 6.48 10.60 11.22
N PHE A 131 5.28 10.31 11.74
CA PHE A 131 4.57 9.08 11.41
C PHE A 131 4.26 9.00 9.91
N CYS A 132 3.81 10.08 9.28
CA CYS A 132 3.58 10.15 7.84
C CYS A 132 4.85 9.82 7.04
N LEU A 133 5.98 10.43 7.41
CA LEU A 133 7.27 10.19 6.77
C LEU A 133 7.73 8.74 6.95
N PHE A 134 7.53 8.15 8.14
CA PHE A 134 7.82 6.74 8.40
C PHE A 134 6.88 5.83 7.61
N TYR A 135 5.56 6.04 7.73
CA TYR A 135 4.52 5.14 7.21
C TYR A 135 4.41 5.16 5.68
N LEU A 136 4.64 6.32 5.04
CA LEU A 136 4.53 6.48 3.58
C LEU A 136 5.88 6.72 2.90
N GLY A 137 6.79 7.44 3.55
CA GLY A 137 8.11 7.71 2.99
C GLY A 137 9.02 6.49 3.06
N LEU A 138 9.37 6.07 4.27
CA LEU A 138 10.34 4.98 4.48
C LEU A 138 9.86 3.65 3.94
N THR A 139 8.55 3.34 4.08
CA THR A 139 8.00 2.09 3.56
C THR A 139 8.02 2.03 2.03
N LEU A 140 7.61 3.12 1.35
CA LEU A 140 7.54 3.13 -0.11
C LEU A 140 8.92 3.33 -0.77
N VAL A 141 9.89 3.94 -0.09
CA VAL A 141 11.30 4.00 -0.57
C VAL A 141 11.88 2.60 -0.77
N SER A 142 11.39 1.58 -0.06
CA SER A 142 11.82 0.19 -0.28
C SER A 142 11.52 -0.32 -1.70
N LEU A 143 10.53 0.22 -2.41
CA LEU A 143 10.22 -0.16 -3.80
C LEU A 143 11.31 0.26 -4.81
N PRO A 144 11.76 1.54 -4.86
CA PRO A 144 12.95 1.90 -5.63
C PRO A 144 14.18 1.10 -5.25
N LEU A 145 14.46 0.90 -3.96
CA LEU A 145 15.59 0.09 -3.50
C LEU A 145 15.52 -1.36 -4.00
N LEU A 146 14.34 -1.97 -3.97
CA LEU A 146 14.11 -3.30 -4.54
C LEU A 146 14.34 -3.30 -6.06
N HIS A 147 13.83 -2.28 -6.76
CA HIS A 147 13.93 -2.19 -8.21
C HIS A 147 15.38 -2.01 -8.69
N GLU A 148 16.27 -1.48 -7.86
CA GLU A 148 17.69 -1.31 -8.17
C GLU A 148 18.51 -2.59 -8.10
N LEU A 149 18.03 -3.62 -7.39
CA LEU A 149 18.70 -4.91 -7.31
C LEU A 149 18.81 -5.59 -8.68
N THR A 150 19.74 -6.54 -8.83
CA THR A 150 20.04 -7.24 -10.10
C THR A 150 18.78 -7.85 -10.74
N ASN A 151 17.89 -8.43 -9.92
CA ASN A 151 16.61 -9.00 -10.33
C ASN A 151 15.41 -8.12 -9.86
N GLY A 152 15.64 -6.84 -9.67
CA GLY A 152 14.69 -5.90 -9.08
C GLY A 152 13.30 -5.91 -9.68
N PRO A 153 13.12 -5.82 -11.01
CA PRO A 153 11.81 -5.94 -11.65
C PRO A 153 11.07 -7.24 -11.31
N SER A 154 11.80 -8.37 -11.22
CA SER A 154 11.21 -9.66 -10.82
C SER A 154 10.73 -9.63 -9.36
N LEU A 155 11.51 -9.02 -8.46
CA LEU A 155 11.14 -8.87 -7.04
C LEU A 155 9.87 -8.04 -6.88
N VAL A 156 9.79 -6.90 -7.56
CA VAL A 156 8.59 -6.04 -7.54
C VAL A 156 7.39 -6.77 -8.14
N ALA A 157 7.58 -7.50 -9.25
CA ALA A 157 6.51 -8.31 -9.85
C ALA A 157 6.03 -9.41 -8.90
N PHE A 158 6.95 -10.11 -8.22
CA PHE A 158 6.60 -11.12 -7.21
C PHE A 158 5.76 -10.52 -6.08
N LEU A 159 6.19 -9.38 -5.53
CA LEU A 159 5.45 -8.66 -4.50
C LEU A 159 4.01 -8.35 -4.94
N LEU A 160 3.85 -7.76 -6.12
CA LEU A 160 2.53 -7.38 -6.64
C LEU A 160 1.63 -8.60 -6.88
N VAL A 161 2.17 -9.64 -7.51
CA VAL A 161 1.41 -10.86 -7.84
C VAL A 161 0.97 -11.60 -6.57
N VAL A 162 1.84 -11.70 -5.57
CA VAL A 162 1.52 -12.32 -4.27
C VAL A 162 0.41 -11.54 -3.54
N ILE A 163 0.50 -10.20 -3.50
CA ILE A 163 -0.53 -9.37 -2.85
C ILE A 163 -1.85 -9.48 -3.62
N TRP A 164 -1.87 -9.26 -4.93
CA TRP A 164 -3.10 -9.31 -5.72
C TRP A 164 -3.77 -10.69 -5.68
N GLY A 165 -2.97 -11.77 -5.77
CA GLY A 165 -3.48 -13.14 -5.65
C GLY A 165 -4.13 -13.40 -4.29
N GLY A 166 -3.49 -12.89 -3.23
CA GLY A 166 -4.02 -12.93 -1.87
C GLY A 166 -5.33 -12.19 -1.71
N ASP A 167 -5.41 -10.93 -2.17
CA ASP A 167 -6.60 -10.09 -2.05
C ASP A 167 -7.80 -10.66 -2.80
N ILE A 168 -7.57 -11.14 -4.03
CA ILE A 168 -8.61 -11.81 -4.83
C ILE A 168 -9.13 -13.04 -4.08
N SER A 169 -8.23 -13.88 -3.59
CA SER A 169 -8.61 -15.12 -2.89
C SER A 169 -9.31 -14.83 -1.55
N ALA A 170 -8.83 -13.85 -0.79
CA ALA A 170 -9.47 -13.39 0.44
C ALA A 170 -10.92 -12.98 0.21
N LEU A 171 -11.18 -12.24 -0.88
CA LEU A 171 -12.51 -11.78 -1.26
C LEU A 171 -13.46 -12.95 -1.54
N TYR A 172 -13.04 -13.91 -2.38
CA TYR A 172 -13.89 -15.04 -2.77
C TYR A 172 -14.08 -16.02 -1.63
N VAL A 173 -13.03 -16.42 -0.92
CA VAL A 173 -13.09 -17.34 0.21
C VAL A 173 -13.88 -16.72 1.37
N GLY A 174 -13.61 -15.45 1.70
CA GLY A 174 -14.33 -14.74 2.75
C GLY A 174 -15.82 -14.58 2.48
N ARG A 175 -16.21 -14.41 1.21
CA ARG A 175 -17.64 -14.36 0.80
C ARG A 175 -18.32 -15.72 0.82
N ALA A 176 -17.62 -16.78 0.39
CA ALA A 176 -18.18 -18.12 0.28
C ALA A 176 -18.26 -18.84 1.63
N TRP A 177 -17.22 -18.71 2.46
CA TRP A 177 -17.06 -19.51 3.67
C TRP A 177 -16.81 -18.70 4.94
N GLY A 178 -16.71 -17.36 4.86
CA GLY A 178 -16.39 -16.50 6.00
C GLY A 178 -17.48 -16.54 7.10
N ARG A 179 -17.11 -17.01 8.29
CA ARG A 179 -17.98 -17.11 9.46
C ARG A 179 -17.40 -16.35 10.66
N HIS A 180 -16.08 -16.44 10.88
CA HIS A 180 -15.41 -15.87 12.03
C HIS A 180 -14.78 -14.53 11.66
N LYS A 181 -15.18 -13.46 12.35
CA LYS A 181 -14.66 -12.12 12.08
C LYS A 181 -13.21 -11.98 12.53
N LEU A 182 -12.34 -11.42 11.68
CA LEU A 182 -10.92 -11.20 11.97
C LEU A 182 -10.72 -9.97 12.88
N ALA A 183 -11.32 -8.83 12.52
CA ALA A 183 -11.17 -7.56 13.22
C ALA A 183 -12.50 -6.77 13.21
N PRO A 184 -13.49 -7.14 14.06
CA PRO A 184 -14.85 -6.58 14.00
C PRO A 184 -14.93 -5.06 14.13
N SER A 185 -14.09 -4.45 14.98
CA SER A 185 -14.06 -3.00 15.24
C SER A 185 -13.37 -2.19 14.13
N ILE A 186 -12.44 -2.79 13.39
CA ILE A 186 -11.61 -2.13 12.38
C ILE A 186 -12.19 -2.39 10.99
N SER A 187 -12.35 -3.66 10.64
CA SER A 187 -12.86 -4.11 9.34
C SER A 187 -13.85 -5.27 9.52
N PRO A 188 -15.17 -4.97 9.69
CA PRO A 188 -16.18 -5.98 10.00
C PRO A 188 -16.46 -6.97 8.86
N GLN A 189 -15.94 -6.71 7.66
CA GLN A 189 -16.08 -7.62 6.51
C GLN A 189 -14.98 -8.68 6.45
N LYS A 190 -13.80 -8.46 7.07
CA LYS A 190 -12.69 -9.42 7.09
C LYS A 190 -12.99 -10.61 8.00
N THR A 191 -12.62 -11.81 7.52
CA THR A 191 -12.83 -13.09 8.21
C THR A 191 -11.55 -13.89 8.28
N TRP A 192 -11.44 -14.77 9.28
CA TRP A 192 -10.31 -15.69 9.41
C TRP A 192 -10.19 -16.65 8.23
N GLU A 193 -11.32 -17.14 7.73
CA GLU A 193 -11.37 -18.01 6.55
C GLU A 193 -10.87 -17.26 5.31
N GLY A 194 -11.26 -15.99 5.16
CA GLY A 194 -10.75 -15.13 4.09
C GLY A 194 -9.25 -14.89 4.22
N SER A 195 -8.74 -14.70 5.44
CA SER A 195 -7.30 -14.53 5.72
C SER A 195 -6.49 -15.77 5.34
N LEU A 196 -6.96 -16.96 5.70
CA LEU A 196 -6.33 -18.24 5.28
C LEU A 196 -6.42 -18.43 3.75
N GLY A 197 -7.57 -18.09 3.17
CA GLY A 197 -7.75 -18.08 1.71
C GLY A 197 -6.79 -17.12 1.01
N SER A 198 -6.48 -15.98 1.63
CA SER A 198 -5.46 -15.02 1.15
C SER A 198 -4.08 -15.67 1.08
N VAL A 199 -3.65 -16.34 2.14
CA VAL A 199 -2.35 -17.04 2.17
C VAL A 199 -2.29 -18.11 1.07
N ALA A 200 -3.33 -18.93 0.94
CA ALA A 200 -3.40 -19.95 -0.12
C ALA A 200 -3.34 -19.32 -1.53
N GLY A 201 -4.06 -18.22 -1.75
CA GLY A 201 -4.04 -17.48 -3.01
C GLY A 201 -2.68 -16.87 -3.33
N SER A 202 -1.99 -16.34 -2.34
CA SER A 202 -0.63 -15.81 -2.50
C SER A 202 0.38 -16.91 -2.85
N LEU A 203 0.27 -18.08 -2.21
CA LEU A 203 1.10 -19.23 -2.54
C LEU A 203 0.86 -19.74 -3.97
N LEU A 204 -0.41 -19.82 -4.38
CA LEU A 204 -0.77 -20.24 -5.74
C LEU A 204 -0.30 -19.23 -6.79
N ALA A 205 -0.50 -17.94 -6.56
CA ALA A 205 -0.11 -16.88 -7.48
C ALA A 205 1.42 -16.76 -7.57
N GLY A 206 2.13 -16.80 -6.42
CA GLY A 206 3.58 -16.81 -6.38
C GLY A 206 4.16 -18.05 -7.06
N GLY A 207 3.65 -19.24 -6.73
CA GLY A 207 4.06 -20.49 -7.37
C GLY A 207 3.83 -20.52 -8.89
N ALA A 208 2.70 -19.98 -9.34
CA ALA A 208 2.42 -19.84 -10.78
C ALA A 208 3.41 -18.88 -11.47
N LEU A 209 3.78 -17.78 -10.79
CA LEU A 209 4.77 -16.83 -11.31
C LEU A 209 6.16 -17.47 -11.41
N LEU A 210 6.58 -18.27 -10.40
CA LEU A 210 7.84 -19.01 -10.43
C LEU A 210 7.86 -20.03 -11.58
N ALA A 211 6.79 -20.81 -11.73
CA ALA A 211 6.64 -21.76 -12.83
C ALA A 211 6.65 -21.08 -14.20
N LEU A 212 6.04 -19.89 -14.31
CA LEU A 212 6.09 -19.08 -15.52
C LEU A 212 7.53 -18.61 -15.82
N ALA A 213 8.27 -18.18 -14.79
CA ALA A 213 9.66 -17.76 -14.95
C ALA A 213 10.54 -18.91 -15.45
N ASP A 214 10.40 -20.11 -14.86
CA ASP A 214 11.12 -21.32 -15.30
C ASP A 214 10.77 -21.71 -16.74
N TRP A 215 9.48 -21.59 -17.10
CA TRP A 215 9.06 -21.85 -18.48
C TRP A 215 9.65 -20.84 -19.47
N LEU A 216 9.63 -19.53 -19.11
CA LEU A 216 10.21 -18.47 -19.95
C LEU A 216 11.73 -18.60 -20.10
N ALA A 217 12.43 -19.06 -19.06
CA ALA A 217 13.87 -19.28 -19.08
C ALA A 217 14.29 -20.32 -20.14
N GLN A 218 13.42 -21.30 -20.45
CA GLN A 218 13.65 -22.28 -21.52
C GLN A 218 13.67 -21.65 -22.92
N TRP A 219 13.11 -20.47 -23.09
CA TRP A 219 13.03 -19.73 -24.35
C TRP A 219 14.01 -18.55 -24.42
N ASP A 220 15.09 -18.60 -23.64
CA ASP A 220 16.15 -17.56 -23.55
C ASP A 220 15.62 -16.16 -23.15
N SER A 221 14.51 -16.14 -22.42
CA SER A 221 13.89 -14.91 -21.94
C SER A 221 14.19 -14.70 -20.45
N ALA A 222 15.32 -14.06 -20.13
CA ALA A 222 15.77 -13.78 -18.76
C ALA A 222 15.05 -12.61 -18.08
N LYS A 223 13.84 -12.24 -18.53
CA LYS A 223 13.08 -11.09 -17.96
C LYS A 223 12.52 -11.34 -16.57
N LEU A 224 12.26 -12.60 -16.20
CA LEU A 224 11.88 -13.03 -14.88
C LEU A 224 12.97 -13.93 -14.32
N SER A 225 13.54 -13.58 -13.18
CA SER A 225 14.63 -14.35 -12.56
C SER A 225 14.38 -14.49 -11.07
N TYR A 226 14.33 -15.75 -10.62
CA TYR A 226 14.15 -16.14 -9.22
C TYR A 226 15.18 -17.22 -8.89
N PRO A 227 16.45 -16.81 -8.61
CA PRO A 227 17.58 -17.75 -8.53
C PRO A 227 17.55 -18.65 -7.29
N GLU A 228 16.75 -18.30 -6.29
CA GLU A 228 16.68 -19.01 -5.02
C GLU A 228 15.82 -20.27 -5.11
N ASP A 229 15.97 -21.16 -4.11
CA ASP A 229 15.13 -22.36 -3.98
C ASP A 229 13.65 -21.99 -3.85
N ILE A 230 12.79 -22.81 -4.43
CA ILE A 230 11.33 -22.61 -4.43
C ILE A 230 10.76 -22.41 -3.01
N TRP A 231 11.32 -23.14 -2.02
CA TRP A 231 10.87 -23.03 -0.63
C TRP A 231 11.12 -21.65 -0.03
N TYR A 232 12.24 -20.98 -0.40
CA TYR A 232 12.51 -19.61 -0.01
C TYR A 232 11.38 -18.68 -0.48
N TRP A 233 11.01 -18.76 -1.76
CA TRP A 233 9.97 -17.94 -2.35
C TRP A 233 8.59 -18.22 -1.76
N LEU A 234 8.26 -19.48 -1.47
CA LEU A 234 6.98 -19.84 -0.86
C LEU A 234 6.86 -19.30 0.57
N TRP A 235 7.92 -19.45 1.40
CA TRP A 235 7.91 -18.85 2.74
C TRP A 235 7.87 -17.33 2.68
N LEU A 236 8.57 -16.74 1.74
CA LEU A 236 8.53 -15.30 1.51
C LEU A 236 7.12 -14.84 1.10
N ALA A 237 6.42 -15.57 0.22
CA ALA A 237 5.03 -15.28 -0.15
C ALA A 237 4.09 -15.29 1.07
N VAL A 238 4.26 -16.23 2.00
CA VAL A 238 3.50 -16.25 3.27
C VAL A 238 3.79 -15.00 4.10
N GLY A 239 5.07 -14.67 4.29
CA GLY A 239 5.48 -13.48 5.06
C GLY A 239 4.95 -12.18 4.46
N LEU A 240 5.05 -12.03 3.14
CA LEU A 240 4.53 -10.87 2.40
C LEU A 240 3.01 -10.75 2.50
N ASN A 241 2.30 -11.88 2.40
CA ASN A 241 0.84 -11.89 2.53
C ASN A 241 0.40 -11.48 3.94
N ILE A 242 1.07 -11.99 4.99
CA ILE A 242 0.78 -11.58 6.37
C ILE A 242 1.03 -10.08 6.55
N ALA A 243 2.17 -9.57 6.06
CA ALA A 243 2.50 -8.15 6.11
C ALA A 243 1.46 -7.30 5.37
N ALA A 244 1.02 -7.73 4.17
CA ALA A 244 -0.02 -7.07 3.39
C ALA A 244 -1.35 -6.99 4.15
N GLN A 245 -1.81 -8.11 4.74
CA GLN A 245 -3.04 -8.15 5.54
C GLN A 245 -2.97 -7.23 6.76
N VAL A 246 -1.81 -7.18 7.44
CA VAL A 246 -1.59 -6.26 8.57
C VAL A 246 -1.58 -4.81 8.08
N GLY A 247 -0.96 -4.51 6.94
CA GLY A 247 -0.94 -3.17 6.34
C GLY A 247 -2.33 -2.61 6.09
N ASP A 248 -3.20 -3.40 5.44
CA ASP A 248 -4.61 -3.05 5.21
C ASP A 248 -5.39 -2.87 6.55
N LEU A 249 -5.09 -3.68 7.58
CA LEU A 249 -5.71 -3.47 8.90
C LEU A 249 -5.23 -2.19 9.58
N VAL A 250 -3.95 -1.83 9.48
CA VAL A 250 -3.39 -0.58 10.01
C VAL A 250 -4.06 0.62 9.33
N GLU A 251 -4.15 0.62 8.01
CA GLU A 251 -4.79 1.67 7.24
C GLU A 251 -6.28 1.78 7.60
N SER A 252 -6.97 0.65 7.66
CA SER A 252 -8.36 0.59 8.10
C SER A 252 -8.55 1.17 9.50
N ALA A 253 -7.65 0.88 10.46
CA ALA A 253 -7.70 1.43 11.81
C ALA A 253 -7.53 2.95 11.82
N LEU A 254 -6.58 3.48 11.03
CA LEU A 254 -6.38 4.93 10.87
C LEU A 254 -7.65 5.63 10.38
N LYS A 255 -8.34 5.08 9.38
CA LYS A 255 -9.62 5.62 8.90
C LYS A 255 -10.71 5.58 9.97
N ARG A 256 -10.84 4.46 10.70
CA ARG A 256 -11.85 4.34 11.75
C ARG A 256 -11.61 5.26 12.93
N SER A 257 -10.36 5.56 13.26
CA SER A 257 -10.03 6.48 14.36
C SER A 257 -10.58 7.89 14.14
N VAL A 258 -10.80 8.28 12.88
CA VAL A 258 -11.39 9.58 12.49
C VAL A 258 -12.82 9.45 11.94
N GLY A 259 -13.46 8.29 12.11
CA GLY A 259 -14.87 8.06 11.77
C GLY A 259 -15.17 7.96 10.27
N VAL A 260 -14.16 7.68 9.42
CA VAL A 260 -14.36 7.56 7.96
C VAL A 260 -14.13 6.14 7.46
N LYS A 261 -14.56 5.89 6.22
CA LYS A 261 -14.38 4.60 5.55
C LYS A 261 -13.27 4.65 4.49
N ASP A 262 -13.20 5.70 3.72
CA ASP A 262 -12.26 5.86 2.62
C ASP A 262 -11.29 7.01 2.96
N SER A 263 -10.02 6.91 2.51
CA SER A 263 -8.98 7.90 2.82
C SER A 263 -9.15 9.21 2.06
N GLY A 264 -9.76 9.14 0.87
CA GLY A 264 -9.99 10.27 -0.02
C GLY A 264 -10.89 9.91 -1.20
N ASP A 265 -11.10 10.88 -2.09
CA ASP A 265 -11.94 10.78 -3.29
C ASP A 265 -11.13 11.02 -4.59
N LEU A 266 -9.78 10.94 -4.53
CA LEU A 266 -8.91 11.25 -5.66
C LEU A 266 -9.12 10.31 -6.85
N LEU A 267 -9.49 9.05 -6.59
CA LEU A 267 -9.76 8.07 -7.64
C LEU A 267 -11.27 7.85 -7.78
N PRO A 268 -11.94 8.41 -8.81
CA PRO A 268 -13.39 8.30 -8.98
C PRO A 268 -13.87 6.83 -8.95
N GLY A 269 -14.70 6.49 -7.95
CA GLY A 269 -15.24 5.15 -7.77
C GLY A 269 -14.29 4.13 -7.10
N HIS A 270 -13.05 4.55 -6.74
CA HIS A 270 -12.05 3.68 -6.12
C HIS A 270 -11.56 4.14 -4.74
N GLY A 271 -12.07 5.26 -4.21
CA GLY A 271 -11.59 5.85 -2.96
C GLY A 271 -10.27 6.61 -3.12
N GLY A 272 -9.44 6.62 -2.11
CA GLY A 272 -8.15 7.30 -2.14
C GLY A 272 -7.01 6.45 -2.72
N VAL A 273 -5.88 7.13 -2.95
CA VAL A 273 -4.60 6.49 -3.33
C VAL A 273 -4.08 5.64 -2.18
N LEU A 274 -4.21 6.12 -0.93
CA LEU A 274 -3.80 5.39 0.26
C LEU A 274 -4.54 4.06 0.38
N ASP A 275 -5.86 4.02 0.08
CA ASP A 275 -6.69 2.80 0.04
C ASP A 275 -6.21 1.75 -1.02
N ARG A 276 -5.30 2.11 -1.93
CA ARG A 276 -4.80 1.23 -2.99
C ARG A 276 -3.42 0.68 -2.73
N ILE A 277 -2.68 1.29 -1.85
CA ILE A 277 -1.29 0.91 -1.54
C ILE A 277 -1.13 0.38 -0.11
N ASP A 278 -2.20 0.35 0.68
CA ASP A 278 -2.22 -0.06 2.08
C ASP A 278 -1.51 -1.40 2.35
N ALA A 279 -1.79 -2.41 1.52
CA ALA A 279 -1.12 -3.70 1.57
C ALA A 279 0.39 -3.61 1.23
N LEU A 280 0.78 -2.72 0.31
CA LEU A 280 2.17 -2.53 -0.09
C LEU A 280 3.02 -1.89 1.01
N LEU A 281 2.42 -1.03 1.83
CA LEU A 281 3.14 -0.26 2.84
C LEU A 281 3.94 -1.12 3.82
N LEU A 282 3.43 -2.27 4.21
CA LEU A 282 4.17 -3.18 5.08
C LEU A 282 4.85 -4.32 4.31
N ALA A 283 4.29 -4.77 3.19
CA ALA A 283 4.86 -5.88 2.44
C ALA A 283 6.15 -5.49 1.69
N ALA A 284 6.24 -4.27 1.13
CA ALA A 284 7.43 -3.83 0.40
C ALA A 284 8.70 -3.77 1.28
N PRO A 285 8.69 -3.15 2.48
CA PRO A 285 9.86 -3.19 3.36
C PRO A 285 10.19 -4.62 3.84
N VAL A 286 9.20 -5.49 4.07
CA VAL A 286 9.46 -6.89 4.44
C VAL A 286 10.23 -7.60 3.33
N LEU A 287 9.84 -7.42 2.06
CA LEU A 287 10.60 -7.97 0.94
C LEU A 287 12.01 -7.39 0.86
N TRP A 288 12.16 -6.07 1.02
CA TRP A 288 13.47 -5.42 1.01
C TRP A 288 14.40 -5.98 2.09
N TYR A 289 13.94 -6.05 3.34
CA TYR A 289 14.74 -6.60 4.43
C TYR A 289 15.06 -8.08 4.24
N ALA A 290 14.12 -8.87 3.71
CA ALA A 290 14.38 -10.28 3.40
C ALA A 290 15.52 -10.42 2.39
N GLN A 291 15.56 -9.58 1.33
CA GLN A 291 16.65 -9.59 0.34
C GLN A 291 17.98 -9.13 0.95
N VAL A 292 17.97 -8.06 1.75
CA VAL A 292 19.19 -7.56 2.41
C VAL A 292 19.79 -8.58 3.39
N ILE A 293 18.92 -9.27 4.14
CA ILE A 293 19.37 -10.32 5.08
C ILE A 293 19.92 -11.51 4.28
N HIS A 294 19.19 -11.98 3.27
CA HIS A 294 19.60 -13.12 2.46
C HIS A 294 20.95 -12.91 1.73
N GLN A 295 21.23 -11.69 1.28
CA GLN A 295 22.51 -11.37 0.63
C GLN A 295 23.71 -11.31 1.59
N ARG A 296 23.47 -11.24 2.91
CA ARG A 296 24.53 -11.17 3.93
C ARG A 296 24.97 -12.53 4.46
N PHE A 297 24.13 -13.54 4.30
CA PHE A 297 24.37 -14.91 4.75
C PHE A 297 24.41 -15.91 3.58
#